data_b4beffc2dd93629fc9e1651c634df35e
#
_entry.id   b4beffc2dd93629fc9e1651c634df35e
#
_cell.length_a   1.000
_cell.length_b   1.000
_cell.length_c   1.000
_cell.angle_alpha   90.00
_cell.angle_beta   90.00
_cell.angle_gamma   90.00
#
_symmetry.space_group_name_H-M   'P 1'
#
loop_
_entity.id
_entity.type
_entity.pdbx_description
1 polymer ?
#
loop_
_entity_poly.entity_id
_entity_poly.type
_entity_poly.pdbx_seq_one_letter_code
_entity_poly.pdbx_strand_id
1 'polypeptide(L)'
;MIFIYLFITFFEIGLFGFGGGYGMLSLIQHETVEHWGWLSSSEFTDIVAISQMTPGPIGINSATYCGYTAIKNAGYGVPLAILGSATATFALVLPSLILMILISKMFMKYMNSRPVQSVFKGLRPAVVGLLAAATLLLCTRDNFSSPSENPWQFYISVALFLATAFGTGVMKINPIRMICYCAVAGLLLFY
;
A
#
# COMPACT_ATOMS: atom_id res chain seq x y z
N MET A 1 -11.25 6.13 28.08
CA MET A 1 -12.29 6.03 27.03
C MET A 1 -11.73 6.20 25.62
N ILE A 2 -10.77 7.11 25.38
CA ILE A 2 -10.20 7.37 24.04
C ILE A 2 -9.64 6.13 23.34
N PHE A 3 -8.96 5.21 24.05
CA PHE A 3 -8.43 3.97 23.47
C PHE A 3 -9.50 3.05 22.88
N ILE A 4 -10.69 3.01 23.49
CA ILE A 4 -11.81 2.20 22.98
C ILE A 4 -12.32 2.80 21.67
N TYR A 5 -12.53 4.11 21.64
CA TYR A 5 -12.95 4.80 20.42
C TYR A 5 -11.90 4.68 19.32
N LEU A 6 -10.61 4.85 19.65
CA LEU A 6 -9.51 4.66 18.72
C LEU A 6 -9.52 3.23 18.13
N PHE A 7 -9.73 2.22 18.99
CA PHE A 7 -9.79 0.83 18.53
C PHE A 7 -10.99 0.60 17.61
N ILE A 8 -12.19 1.04 17.97
CA ILE A 8 -13.41 0.83 17.17
C ILE A 8 -13.26 1.53 15.83
N THR A 9 -12.86 2.80 15.82
CA THR A 9 -12.69 3.60 14.60
C THR A 9 -11.69 2.96 13.64
N PHE A 10 -10.49 2.58 14.11
CA PHE A 10 -9.50 1.96 13.24
C PHE A 10 -9.86 0.52 12.85
N PHE A 11 -10.63 -0.19 13.65
CA PHE A 11 -11.21 -1.48 13.28
C PHE A 11 -12.22 -1.33 12.13
N GLU A 12 -13.10 -0.35 12.19
CA GLU A 12 -14.06 -0.03 11.12
C GLU A 12 -13.32 0.40 9.85
N ILE A 13 -12.30 1.26 9.95
CA ILE A 13 -11.46 1.64 8.81
C ILE A 13 -10.78 0.40 8.20
N GLY A 14 -10.27 -0.51 9.02
CA GLY A 14 -9.66 -1.76 8.55
C GLY A 14 -10.64 -2.72 7.88
N LEU A 15 -11.92 -2.68 8.27
CA LEU A 15 -12.97 -3.51 7.69
C LEU A 15 -13.50 -2.94 6.36
N PHE A 16 -13.67 -1.62 6.27
CA PHE A 16 -14.27 -0.94 5.14
C PHE A 16 -13.27 -0.22 4.22
N GLY A 17 -11.99 -0.24 4.55
CA GLY A 17 -10.92 0.41 3.79
C GLY A 17 -10.59 -0.31 2.48
N PHE A 18 -11.52 -0.30 1.52
CA PHE A 18 -11.32 -0.84 0.18
C PHE A 18 -10.66 0.19 -0.75
N GLY A 19 -9.89 -0.28 -1.73
CA GLY A 19 -9.33 0.60 -2.77
C GLY A 19 -7.85 0.96 -2.60
N GLY A 20 -7.16 0.37 -1.60
CA GLY A 20 -5.73 0.58 -1.39
C GLY A 20 -5.40 1.78 -0.51
N GLY A 21 -4.11 2.13 -0.40
CA GLY A 21 -3.60 3.11 0.57
C GLY A 21 -4.27 4.48 0.50
N TYR A 22 -4.51 5.01 -0.70
CA TYR A 22 -5.15 6.32 -0.87
C TYR A 22 -6.65 6.32 -0.52
N GLY A 23 -7.38 5.23 -0.83
CA GLY A 23 -8.79 5.12 -0.43
C GLY A 23 -8.96 5.08 1.08
N MET A 24 -8.04 4.42 1.78
CA MET A 24 -8.03 4.40 3.25
C MET A 24 -7.70 5.76 3.86
N LEU A 25 -6.86 6.58 3.21
CA LEU A 25 -6.49 7.90 3.73
C LEU A 25 -7.70 8.83 3.86
N SER A 26 -8.61 8.83 2.90
CA SER A 26 -9.82 9.66 2.96
C SER A 26 -10.72 9.23 4.13
N LEU A 27 -10.83 7.92 4.38
CA LEU A 27 -11.60 7.40 5.50
C LEU A 27 -10.94 7.72 6.85
N ILE A 28 -9.60 7.60 6.93
CA ILE A 28 -8.85 7.99 8.13
C ILE A 28 -9.01 9.49 8.41
N GLN A 29 -8.92 10.34 7.37
CA GLN A 29 -9.12 11.79 7.49
C GLN A 29 -10.50 12.12 8.03
N HIS A 30 -11.53 11.56 7.41
CA HIS A 30 -12.91 11.78 7.85
C HIS A 30 -13.10 11.43 9.32
N GLU A 31 -12.62 10.26 9.74
CA GLU A 31 -12.79 9.82 11.12
C GLU A 31 -11.93 10.61 12.12
N THR A 32 -10.66 10.84 11.81
CA THR A 32 -9.74 11.43 12.82
C THR A 32 -9.77 12.94 12.88
N VAL A 33 -10.12 13.62 11.77
CA VAL A 33 -10.15 15.08 11.68
C VAL A 33 -11.59 15.61 11.81
N GLU A 34 -12.51 15.08 10.98
CA GLU A 34 -13.86 15.64 10.87
C GLU A 34 -14.81 15.10 11.96
N HIS A 35 -14.81 13.80 12.19
CA HIS A 35 -15.74 13.16 13.12
C HIS A 35 -15.28 13.33 14.58
N TRP A 36 -14.07 12.90 14.89
CA TRP A 36 -13.56 12.91 16.28
C TRP A 36 -12.77 14.16 16.65
N GLY A 37 -12.25 14.90 15.66
CA GLY A 37 -11.41 16.07 15.91
C GLY A 37 -10.13 15.75 16.69
N TRP A 38 -9.61 14.54 16.60
CA TRP A 38 -8.38 14.14 17.29
C TRP A 38 -7.14 14.80 16.70
N LEU A 39 -7.21 15.13 15.41
CA LEU A 39 -6.15 15.80 14.67
C LEU A 39 -6.68 17.03 13.94
N SER A 40 -5.83 18.01 13.76
CA SER A 40 -6.07 19.10 12.81
C SER A 40 -5.79 18.63 11.37
N SER A 41 -6.34 19.34 10.38
CA SER A 41 -6.06 19.06 8.96
C SER A 41 -4.57 19.18 8.62
N SER A 42 -3.84 20.10 9.26
CA SER A 42 -2.40 20.26 9.07
C SER A 42 -1.63 19.04 9.58
N GLU A 43 -1.91 18.60 10.80
CA GLU A 43 -1.27 17.40 11.38
C GLU A 43 -1.55 16.16 10.54
N PHE A 44 -2.77 16.02 10.01
CA PHE A 44 -3.10 14.91 9.14
C PHE A 44 -2.29 14.94 7.83
N THR A 45 -2.13 16.13 7.23
CA THR A 45 -1.30 16.30 6.02
C THR A 45 0.16 15.90 6.27
N ASP A 46 0.72 16.30 7.40
CA ASP A 46 2.07 15.92 7.80
C ASP A 46 2.20 14.40 7.99
N ILE A 47 1.20 13.78 8.63
CA ILE A 47 1.15 12.32 8.82
C ILE A 47 1.10 11.59 7.47
N VAL A 48 0.32 12.08 6.51
CA VAL A 48 0.25 11.51 5.16
C VAL A 48 1.62 11.59 4.47
N ALA A 49 2.28 12.75 4.53
CA ALA A 49 3.60 12.94 3.95
C ALA A 49 4.64 11.97 4.56
N ILE A 50 4.69 11.87 5.89
CA ILE A 50 5.59 10.95 6.60
C ILE A 50 5.25 9.49 6.25
N SER A 51 3.97 9.16 6.17
CA SER A 51 3.52 7.79 5.84
C SER A 51 3.93 7.37 4.43
N GLN A 52 3.97 8.29 3.48
CA GLN A 52 4.44 8.04 2.11
C GLN A 52 5.97 7.86 2.04
N MET A 53 6.71 8.54 2.90
CA MET A 53 8.17 8.40 2.99
C MET A 53 8.59 7.15 3.78
N THR A 54 7.72 6.60 4.61
CA THR A 54 7.99 5.42 5.44
C THR A 54 7.76 4.15 4.62
N PRO A 55 8.74 3.23 4.54
CA PRO A 55 8.55 1.98 3.82
C PRO A 55 7.47 1.12 4.48
N GLY A 56 6.44 0.75 3.72
CA GLY A 56 5.30 -0.06 4.19
C GLY A 56 3.95 0.40 3.65
N PRO A 57 2.86 -0.28 4.02
CA PRO A 57 1.51 0.11 3.63
C PRO A 57 1.14 1.48 4.23
N ILE A 58 0.82 2.45 3.38
CA ILE A 58 0.51 3.84 3.77
C ILE A 58 -0.59 3.88 4.84
N GLY A 59 -1.66 3.08 4.69
CA GLY A 59 -2.75 3.04 5.67
C GLY A 59 -2.32 2.58 7.06
N ILE A 60 -1.39 1.60 7.15
CA ILE A 60 -0.85 1.12 8.42
C ILE A 60 0.06 2.17 9.05
N ASN A 61 0.93 2.80 8.25
CA ASN A 61 1.81 3.88 8.73
C ASN A 61 0.96 5.05 9.24
N SER A 62 -0.05 5.48 8.47
CA SER A 62 -0.96 6.55 8.89
C SER A 62 -1.71 6.22 10.18
N ALA A 63 -2.22 5.00 10.34
CA ALA A 63 -2.87 4.56 11.58
C ALA A 63 -1.93 4.66 12.78
N THR A 64 -0.67 4.24 12.61
CA THR A 64 0.35 4.30 13.66
C THR A 64 0.59 5.74 14.12
N TYR A 65 0.78 6.67 13.18
CA TYR A 65 1.01 8.08 13.49
C TYR A 65 -0.24 8.77 14.02
N CYS A 66 -1.42 8.50 13.44
CA CYS A 66 -2.69 9.04 13.94
C CYS A 66 -2.96 8.60 15.38
N GLY A 67 -2.73 7.32 15.68
CA GLY A 67 -2.91 6.79 17.04
C GLY A 67 -1.98 7.47 18.07
N TYR A 68 -0.73 7.74 17.70
CA TYR A 68 0.20 8.48 18.52
C TYR A 68 -0.29 9.92 18.77
N THR A 69 -0.59 10.63 17.70
CA THR A 69 -0.94 12.05 17.75
C THR A 69 -2.27 12.27 18.48
N ALA A 70 -3.27 11.41 18.25
CA ALA A 70 -4.55 11.48 18.93
C ALA A 70 -4.43 11.39 20.47
N ILE A 71 -3.60 10.45 20.96
CA ILE A 71 -3.37 10.30 22.40
C ILE A 71 -2.54 11.46 22.96
N LYS A 72 -1.56 11.94 22.21
CA LYS A 72 -0.75 13.08 22.61
C LYS A 72 -1.56 14.38 22.70
N ASN A 73 -2.43 14.63 21.71
CA ASN A 73 -3.32 15.79 21.67
C ASN A 73 -4.37 15.74 22.79
N ALA A 74 -4.75 14.54 23.24
CA ALA A 74 -5.61 14.36 24.41
C ALA A 74 -4.89 14.62 25.76
N GLY A 75 -3.62 15.07 25.74
CA GLY A 75 -2.86 15.44 26.94
C GLY A 75 -2.15 14.30 27.63
N TYR A 76 -2.08 13.12 27.03
CA TYR A 76 -1.37 11.98 27.63
C TYR A 76 0.13 11.99 27.33
N GLY A 77 0.90 11.40 28.22
CA GLY A 77 2.35 11.29 28.06
C GLY A 77 2.78 10.32 26.95
N VAL A 78 4.07 10.40 26.57
CA VAL A 78 4.68 9.60 25.50
C VAL A 78 4.44 8.09 25.61
N PRO A 79 4.52 7.45 26.80
CA PRO A 79 4.25 6.00 26.90
C PRO A 79 2.84 5.61 26.46
N LEU A 80 1.84 6.42 26.85
CA LEU A 80 0.45 6.18 26.44
C LEU A 80 0.22 6.51 24.96
N ALA A 81 0.94 7.48 24.38
CA ALA A 81 0.89 7.76 22.95
C ALA A 81 1.45 6.58 22.12
N ILE A 82 2.51 5.92 22.60
CA ILE A 82 3.04 4.68 21.97
C ILE A 82 1.98 3.56 22.02
N LEU A 83 1.28 3.41 23.15
CA LEU A 83 0.17 2.46 23.24
C LEU A 83 -0.98 2.84 22.29
N GLY A 84 -1.23 4.13 22.08
CA GLY A 84 -2.17 4.62 21.07
C GLY A 84 -1.80 4.17 19.65
N SER A 85 -0.52 4.31 19.26
CA SER A 85 -0.01 3.79 18.00
C SER A 85 -0.27 2.29 17.85
N ALA A 86 0.09 1.52 18.86
CA ALA A 86 -0.10 0.07 18.86
C ALA A 86 -1.57 -0.30 18.75
N THR A 87 -2.45 0.40 19.48
CA THR A 87 -3.91 0.17 19.47
C THR A 87 -4.49 0.43 18.08
N ALA A 88 -4.20 1.58 17.47
CA ALA A 88 -4.70 1.96 16.16
C ALA A 88 -4.21 0.99 15.07
N THR A 89 -2.92 0.68 15.07
CA THR A 89 -2.31 -0.24 14.11
C THR A 89 -2.88 -1.64 14.23
N PHE A 90 -2.98 -2.17 15.44
CA PHE A 90 -3.56 -3.49 15.71
C PHE A 90 -5.02 -3.56 15.29
N ALA A 91 -5.82 -2.55 15.64
CA ALA A 91 -7.22 -2.46 15.28
C ALA A 91 -7.42 -2.44 13.76
N LEU A 92 -6.59 -1.69 13.02
CA LEU A 92 -6.65 -1.63 11.55
C LEU A 92 -6.36 -2.98 10.89
N VAL A 93 -5.38 -3.72 11.40
CA VAL A 93 -4.95 -5.00 10.81
C VAL A 93 -5.87 -6.15 11.21
N LEU A 94 -6.50 -6.07 12.38
CA LEU A 94 -7.27 -7.16 12.98
C LEU A 94 -8.41 -7.71 12.10
N PRO A 95 -9.26 -6.88 11.44
CA PRO A 95 -10.31 -7.39 10.57
C PRO A 95 -9.77 -8.23 9.41
N SER A 96 -8.72 -7.73 8.75
CA SER A 96 -8.06 -8.43 7.63
C SER A 96 -7.45 -9.75 8.09
N LEU A 97 -6.83 -9.77 9.27
CA LEU A 97 -6.26 -10.98 9.87
C LEU A 97 -7.35 -12.03 10.17
N ILE A 98 -8.46 -11.61 10.79
CA ILE A 98 -9.59 -12.49 11.10
C ILE A 98 -10.16 -13.08 9.81
N LEU A 99 -10.43 -12.23 8.82
CA LEU A 99 -10.97 -12.66 7.52
C LEU A 99 -10.02 -13.64 6.82
N MET A 100 -8.72 -13.34 6.82
CA MET A 100 -7.70 -14.21 6.21
C MET A 100 -7.67 -15.60 6.88
N ILE A 101 -7.71 -15.67 8.21
CA ILE A 101 -7.72 -16.94 8.95
C ILE A 101 -9.00 -17.74 8.65
N LEU A 102 -10.15 -17.08 8.66
CA LEU A 102 -11.44 -17.72 8.36
C LEU A 102 -11.48 -18.26 6.93
N ILE A 103 -11.10 -17.42 5.97
CA ILE A 103 -11.06 -17.81 4.55
C ILE A 103 -10.06 -18.93 4.33
N SER A 104 -8.87 -18.86 4.93
CA SER A 104 -7.84 -19.90 4.80
C SER A 104 -8.33 -21.26 5.28
N LYS A 105 -8.98 -21.33 6.44
CA LYS A 105 -9.57 -22.57 6.96
C LYS A 105 -10.66 -23.12 6.04
N MET A 106 -11.55 -22.27 5.55
CA MET A 106 -12.59 -22.69 4.60
C MET A 106 -11.99 -23.09 3.26
N PHE A 107 -11.00 -22.32 2.78
CA PHE A 107 -10.36 -22.56 1.50
C PHE A 107 -9.65 -23.93 1.46
N MET A 108 -8.89 -24.28 2.49
CA MET A 108 -8.23 -25.59 2.57
C MET A 108 -9.23 -26.76 2.48
N LYS A 109 -10.44 -26.58 3.03
CA LYS A 109 -11.50 -27.61 2.96
C LYS A 109 -12.17 -27.70 1.58
N TYR A 110 -12.35 -26.56 0.89
CA TYR A 110 -13.15 -26.45 -0.33
C TYR A 110 -12.33 -26.13 -1.58
N MET A 111 -11.01 -26.10 -1.50
CA MET A 111 -10.10 -25.72 -2.60
C MET A 111 -10.34 -26.52 -3.89
N ASN A 112 -10.70 -27.79 -3.77
CA ASN A 112 -10.94 -28.68 -4.90
C ASN A 112 -12.42 -28.68 -5.38
N SER A 113 -13.28 -27.87 -4.76
CA SER A 113 -14.67 -27.78 -5.18
C SER A 113 -14.81 -27.00 -6.50
N ARG A 114 -15.77 -27.42 -7.35
CA ARG A 114 -16.04 -26.78 -8.64
C ARG A 114 -16.30 -25.26 -8.54
N PRO A 115 -17.12 -24.77 -7.58
CA PRO A 115 -17.36 -23.33 -7.45
C PRO A 115 -16.09 -22.53 -7.19
N VAL A 116 -15.26 -22.99 -6.25
CA VAL A 116 -14.01 -22.30 -5.89
C VAL A 116 -13.04 -22.27 -7.09
N GLN A 117 -12.89 -23.38 -7.79
CA GLN A 117 -12.05 -23.42 -8.99
C GLN A 117 -12.58 -22.50 -10.10
N SER A 118 -13.89 -22.38 -10.27
CA SER A 118 -14.49 -21.48 -11.27
C SER A 118 -14.22 -20.01 -10.93
N VAL A 119 -14.32 -19.62 -9.66
CA VAL A 119 -13.96 -18.28 -9.20
C VAL A 119 -12.48 -17.98 -9.47
N PHE A 120 -11.59 -18.90 -9.15
CA PHE A 120 -10.14 -18.70 -9.42
C PHE A 120 -9.80 -18.66 -10.92
N LYS A 121 -10.54 -19.41 -11.76
CA LYS A 121 -10.37 -19.30 -13.21
C LYS A 121 -10.74 -17.92 -13.75
N GLY A 122 -11.72 -17.26 -13.15
CA GLY A 122 -12.07 -15.88 -13.49
C GLY A 122 -11.13 -14.81 -12.88
N LEU A 123 -10.69 -15.02 -11.63
CA LEU A 123 -9.81 -14.07 -10.94
C LEU A 123 -8.41 -13.98 -11.54
N ARG A 124 -7.83 -15.10 -12.00
CA ARG A 124 -6.47 -15.10 -12.56
C ARG A 124 -6.30 -14.13 -13.74
N PRO A 125 -7.14 -14.17 -14.79
CA PRO A 125 -7.00 -13.20 -15.88
C PRO A 125 -7.34 -11.77 -15.44
N ALA A 126 -8.24 -11.56 -14.49
CA ALA A 126 -8.54 -10.24 -13.95
C ALA A 126 -7.31 -9.63 -13.25
N VAL A 127 -6.61 -10.41 -12.42
CA VAL A 127 -5.35 -9.96 -11.77
C VAL A 127 -4.28 -9.63 -12.81
N VAL A 128 -4.13 -10.44 -13.85
CA VAL A 128 -3.18 -10.14 -14.95
C VAL A 128 -3.56 -8.83 -15.64
N GLY A 129 -4.85 -8.61 -15.91
CA GLY A 129 -5.33 -7.34 -16.47
C GLY A 129 -5.05 -6.13 -15.58
N LEU A 130 -5.27 -6.26 -14.27
CA LEU A 130 -4.95 -5.20 -13.31
C LEU A 130 -3.45 -4.89 -13.24
N LEU A 131 -2.60 -5.92 -13.28
CA LEU A 131 -1.14 -5.73 -13.31
C LEU A 131 -0.70 -5.04 -14.61
N ALA A 132 -1.28 -5.43 -15.75
CA ALA A 132 -1.02 -4.76 -17.03
C ALA A 132 -1.47 -3.29 -17.00
N ALA A 133 -2.66 -3.00 -16.47
CA ALA A 133 -3.15 -1.64 -16.30
C ALA A 133 -2.23 -0.81 -15.39
N ALA A 134 -1.79 -1.37 -14.27
CA ALA A 134 -0.84 -0.71 -13.37
C ALA A 134 0.51 -0.41 -14.07
N THR A 135 1.00 -1.36 -14.87
CA THR A 135 2.21 -1.14 -15.67
C THR A 135 2.04 0.01 -16.65
N LEU A 136 0.90 0.07 -17.35
CA LEU A 136 0.60 1.17 -18.28
C LEU A 136 0.46 2.52 -17.55
N LEU A 137 -0.13 2.56 -16.37
CA LEU A 137 -0.22 3.77 -15.55
C LEU A 137 1.16 4.30 -15.13
N LEU A 138 2.15 3.42 -14.96
CA LEU A 138 3.53 3.81 -14.66
C LEU A 138 4.32 4.26 -15.90
N CYS A 139 3.80 4.05 -17.12
CA CYS A 139 4.40 4.54 -18.36
C CYS A 139 4.10 6.04 -18.55
N THR A 140 4.49 6.87 -17.60
CA THR A 140 4.34 8.33 -17.65
C THR A 140 5.59 9.00 -18.20
N ARG A 141 5.46 10.29 -18.55
CA ARG A 141 6.60 11.11 -18.98
C ARG A 141 7.66 11.24 -17.89
N ASP A 142 7.24 11.25 -16.62
CA ASP A 142 8.16 11.35 -15.47
C ASP A 142 9.08 10.13 -15.36
N ASN A 143 8.57 8.93 -15.72
CA ASN A 143 9.33 7.69 -15.63
C ASN A 143 10.14 7.37 -16.90
N PHE A 144 9.61 7.70 -18.08
CA PHE A 144 10.22 7.36 -19.37
C PHE A 144 10.83 8.57 -20.10
N SER A 145 10.53 9.81 -19.64
CA SER A 145 10.80 11.05 -20.35
C SER A 145 10.02 11.16 -21.67
N SER A 146 10.31 12.19 -22.46
CA SER A 146 9.70 12.40 -23.78
C SER A 146 10.80 12.39 -24.86
N PRO A 147 10.56 11.77 -26.04
CA PRO A 147 11.53 11.80 -27.14
C PRO A 147 11.89 13.23 -27.58
N SER A 148 11.00 14.21 -27.34
CA SER A 148 11.22 15.62 -27.67
C SER A 148 12.00 16.41 -26.62
N GLU A 149 11.97 15.99 -25.37
CA GLU A 149 12.65 16.69 -24.25
C GLU A 149 14.01 16.09 -23.96
N ASN A 150 14.07 14.77 -23.80
CA ASN A 150 15.32 14.07 -23.56
C ASN A 150 15.32 12.69 -24.26
N PRO A 151 15.70 12.64 -25.56
CA PRO A 151 15.67 11.42 -26.34
C PRO A 151 16.58 10.31 -25.76
N TRP A 152 17.72 10.67 -25.19
CA TRP A 152 18.65 9.71 -24.56
C TRP A 152 17.98 8.95 -23.40
N GLN A 153 17.40 9.67 -22.49
CA GLN A 153 16.71 9.08 -21.34
C GLN A 153 15.52 8.21 -21.78
N PHE A 154 14.75 8.67 -22.76
CA PHE A 154 13.63 7.92 -23.31
C PHE A 154 14.05 6.56 -23.86
N TYR A 155 15.03 6.53 -24.77
CA TYR A 155 15.47 5.28 -25.39
C TYR A 155 16.10 4.32 -24.39
N ILE A 156 16.86 4.80 -23.42
CA ILE A 156 17.44 3.97 -22.37
C ILE A 156 16.34 3.38 -21.48
N SER A 157 15.36 4.17 -21.06
CA SER A 157 14.24 3.69 -20.23
C SER A 157 13.43 2.61 -20.95
N VAL A 158 13.14 2.80 -22.24
CA VAL A 158 12.46 1.79 -23.07
C VAL A 158 13.33 0.54 -23.22
N ALA A 159 14.62 0.68 -23.46
CA ALA A 159 15.53 -0.46 -23.59
C ALA A 159 15.63 -1.26 -22.28
N LEU A 160 15.75 -0.60 -21.14
CA LEU A 160 15.75 -1.23 -19.82
C LEU A 160 14.42 -1.94 -19.53
N PHE A 161 13.29 -1.33 -19.88
CA PHE A 161 11.97 -1.94 -19.74
C PHE A 161 11.86 -3.24 -20.55
N LEU A 162 12.24 -3.20 -21.83
CA LEU A 162 12.20 -4.36 -22.72
C LEU A 162 13.20 -5.44 -22.27
N ALA A 163 14.40 -5.06 -21.86
CA ALA A 163 15.41 -5.99 -21.34
C ALA A 163 14.94 -6.69 -20.07
N THR A 164 14.24 -5.95 -19.19
CA THR A 164 13.64 -6.51 -17.96
C THR A 164 12.51 -7.47 -18.27
N ALA A 165 11.62 -7.09 -19.18
CA ALA A 165 10.51 -7.94 -19.63
C ALA A 165 11.02 -9.23 -20.27
N PHE A 166 12.02 -9.15 -21.14
CA PHE A 166 12.65 -10.31 -21.77
C PHE A 166 13.41 -11.18 -20.77
N GLY A 167 14.23 -10.56 -19.91
CA GLY A 167 15.04 -11.26 -18.92
C GLY A 167 14.19 -12.03 -17.89
N THR A 168 13.10 -11.43 -17.42
CA THR A 168 12.18 -12.09 -16.47
C THR A 168 11.22 -13.06 -17.15
N GLY A 169 10.69 -12.70 -18.32
CA GLY A 169 9.67 -13.48 -19.03
C GLY A 169 10.26 -14.69 -19.76
N VAL A 170 11.33 -14.50 -20.54
CA VAL A 170 11.91 -15.54 -21.38
C VAL A 170 13.08 -16.25 -20.70
N MET A 171 14.06 -15.49 -20.18
CA MET A 171 15.24 -16.06 -19.53
C MET A 171 14.98 -16.54 -18.10
N LYS A 172 13.80 -16.28 -17.54
CA LYS A 172 13.40 -16.67 -16.17
C LYS A 172 14.40 -16.21 -15.08
N ILE A 173 15.06 -15.08 -15.30
CA ILE A 173 15.96 -14.48 -14.32
C ILE A 173 15.11 -14.06 -13.11
N ASN A 174 15.64 -14.30 -11.91
CA ASN A 174 14.96 -13.91 -10.68
C ASN A 174 14.68 -12.39 -10.69
N PRO A 175 13.42 -11.94 -10.44
CA PRO A 175 13.06 -10.52 -10.47
C PRO A 175 13.93 -9.65 -9.57
N ILE A 176 14.34 -10.14 -8.40
CA ILE A 176 15.21 -9.39 -7.46
C ILE A 176 16.57 -9.09 -8.11
N ARG A 177 17.17 -10.07 -8.78
CA ARG A 177 18.45 -9.87 -9.49
C ARG A 177 18.27 -8.87 -10.63
N MET A 178 17.14 -8.94 -11.33
CA MET A 178 16.83 -8.02 -12.42
C MET A 178 16.68 -6.58 -11.93
N ILE A 179 16.04 -6.36 -10.80
CA ILE A 179 15.96 -5.04 -10.13
C ILE A 179 17.38 -4.52 -9.82
N CYS A 180 18.25 -5.35 -9.25
CA CYS A 180 19.63 -4.96 -8.97
C CYS A 180 20.40 -4.60 -10.24
N TYR A 181 20.24 -5.37 -11.33
CA TYR A 181 20.90 -5.06 -12.62
C TYR A 181 20.39 -3.74 -13.21
N CYS A 182 19.08 -3.50 -13.15
CA CYS A 182 18.51 -2.24 -13.62
C CYS A 182 18.94 -1.05 -12.76
N ALA A 183 19.07 -1.23 -11.43
CA ALA A 183 19.57 -0.19 -10.55
C ALA A 183 21.02 0.21 -10.89
N VAL A 184 21.90 -0.78 -11.08
CA VAL A 184 23.30 -0.53 -11.48
C VAL A 184 23.35 0.11 -12.88
N ALA A 185 22.60 -0.43 -13.85
CA ALA A 185 22.55 0.12 -15.19
C ALA A 185 22.00 1.57 -15.19
N GLY A 186 20.96 1.85 -14.42
CA GLY A 186 20.41 3.20 -14.27
C GLY A 186 21.42 4.17 -13.68
N LEU A 187 22.16 3.74 -12.66
CA LEU A 187 23.19 4.57 -12.03
C LEU A 187 24.34 4.89 -13.01
N LEU A 188 24.70 3.96 -13.89
CA LEU A 188 25.77 4.17 -14.87
C LEU A 188 25.34 4.98 -16.10
N LEU A 189 24.05 4.93 -16.47
CA LEU A 189 23.56 5.52 -17.72
C LEU A 189 22.88 6.88 -17.52
N PHE A 190 22.43 7.19 -16.31
CA PHE A 190 21.74 8.45 -15.97
C PHE A 190 22.58 9.39 -15.09
N TYR A 191 23.70 8.93 -14.54
CA TYR A 191 24.68 9.70 -13.79
C TYR A 191 26.05 9.67 -14.50
#